data_f7d34cd536e8eaf98136d52d0310102c
#
_entry.id   f7d34cd536e8eaf98136d52d0310102c
#
_cell.length_a   1.000
_cell.length_b   1.000
_cell.length_c   1.000
_cell.angle_alpha   90.00
_cell.angle_beta   90.00
_cell.angle_gamma   90.00
#
_symmetry.space_group_name_H-M   'P 1'
#
loop_
_entity.id
_entity.type
_entity.pdbx_description
1 polymer ?
#
loop_
_entity_poly.entity_id
_entity_poly.type
_entity_poly.pdbx_seq_one_letter_code
_entity_poly.pdbx_strand_id
1 'polypeptide(L)'
;MQIDLQKPLKITKILQNNRELSYRIDGYSHFIKLNKKQKKDDINSIKVFYEGNPKVAVRPPWDGGLTWTRDSNGKHFVANSNQGIGASIWWPNKDHMYDEVDSMLISVNVPKDLVNVSNGRLRSVDDLGETKTYHWFVSNPINNYGVNINIGDYVKFSEVYDGEK
;
A
#
# COMPACT_ATOMS: atom_id res chain seq x y z
N MET A 1 1.83 14.27 14.47
CA MET A 1 1.15 13.34 13.55
C MET A 1 1.66 11.95 13.83
N GLN A 2 0.81 10.92 13.75
CA GLN A 2 1.19 9.52 13.93
C GLN A 2 1.17 8.79 12.59
N ILE A 3 2.16 7.94 12.37
CA ILE A 3 2.20 6.95 11.30
C ILE A 3 2.70 5.64 11.91
N ASP A 4 2.03 4.55 11.56
CA ASP A 4 2.39 3.22 11.98
C ASP A 4 3.11 2.49 10.84
N LEU A 5 4.17 1.77 11.18
CA LEU A 5 4.91 0.89 10.27
C LEU A 5 5.55 -0.24 11.09
N GLN A 6 5.17 -1.47 10.79
CA GLN A 6 5.65 -2.64 11.53
C GLN A 6 7.00 -3.13 11.01
N LYS A 7 7.79 -3.66 11.92
CA LYS A 7 9.02 -4.38 11.57
C LYS A 7 8.67 -5.63 10.72
N PRO A 8 9.55 -6.03 9.79
CA PRO A 8 10.93 -5.55 9.60
C PRO A 8 11.08 -4.32 8.70
N LEU A 9 9.96 -3.69 8.27
CA LEU A 9 10.02 -2.43 7.53
C LEU A 9 10.54 -1.30 8.42
N LYS A 10 11.23 -0.34 7.81
CA LYS A 10 11.75 0.85 8.49
C LYS A 10 11.53 2.12 7.66
N ILE A 11 11.15 3.20 8.32
CA ILE A 11 11.15 4.53 7.72
C ILE A 11 12.60 5.01 7.61
N THR A 12 12.99 5.41 6.41
CA THR A 12 14.33 5.93 6.11
C THR A 12 14.36 7.45 6.11
N LYS A 13 13.26 8.10 5.72
CA LYS A 13 13.16 9.56 5.66
C LYS A 13 11.70 10.02 5.68
N ILE A 14 11.46 11.17 6.29
CA ILE A 14 10.16 11.87 6.22
C ILE A 14 10.43 13.32 5.83
N LEU A 15 9.74 13.80 4.80
CA LEU A 15 9.88 15.18 4.32
C LEU A 15 8.54 15.92 4.38
N GLN A 16 8.57 17.18 4.77
CA GLN A 16 7.50 18.16 4.57
C GLN A 16 8.09 19.39 3.90
N ASN A 17 7.55 19.76 2.72
CA ASN A 17 8.08 20.87 1.93
C ASN A 17 9.61 20.78 1.70
N ASN A 18 10.09 19.58 1.34
CA ASN A 18 11.51 19.23 1.12
C ASN A 18 12.43 19.39 2.36
N ARG A 19 11.87 19.61 3.54
CA ARG A 19 12.64 19.62 4.80
C ARG A 19 12.40 18.31 5.54
N GLU A 20 13.48 17.74 6.06
CA GLU A 20 13.42 16.51 6.84
C GLU A 20 12.78 16.75 8.21
N LEU A 21 11.89 15.85 8.59
CA LEU A 21 11.18 15.89 9.87
C LEU A 21 11.79 14.90 10.84
N SER A 22 11.87 15.32 12.11
CA SER A 22 12.19 14.40 13.20
C SER A 22 10.95 13.65 13.68
N TYR A 23 11.18 12.43 14.19
CA TYR A 23 10.13 11.62 14.80
C TYR A 23 10.65 10.82 15.99
N ARG A 24 9.75 10.43 16.86
CA ARG A 24 9.97 9.51 17.99
C ARG A 24 9.26 8.20 17.67
N ILE A 25 9.86 7.08 18.00
CA ILE A 25 9.27 5.75 17.81
C ILE A 25 8.78 5.22 19.15
N ASP A 26 7.60 4.59 19.13
CA ASP A 26 7.01 3.88 20.26
C ASP A 26 6.28 2.63 19.71
N GLY A 27 6.84 1.46 19.94
CA GLY A 27 6.39 0.25 19.27
C GLY A 27 6.56 0.32 17.75
N TYR A 28 5.45 0.27 17.00
CA TYR A 28 5.44 0.54 15.55
C TYR A 28 4.97 1.95 15.21
N SER A 29 4.57 2.75 16.19
CA SER A 29 4.07 4.10 15.96
C SER A 29 5.20 5.11 15.88
N HIS A 30 5.20 5.89 14.82
CA HIS A 30 6.15 6.96 14.56
C HIS A 30 5.43 8.29 14.79
N PHE A 31 5.80 9.00 15.85
CA PHE A 31 5.25 10.30 16.20
C PHE A 31 6.06 11.41 15.56
N ILE A 32 5.55 11.97 14.47
CA ILE A 32 6.24 12.93 13.62
C ILE A 32 6.00 14.34 14.11
N LYS A 33 7.07 15.13 14.25
CA LYS A 33 7.02 16.55 14.56
C LYS A 33 6.92 17.35 13.26
N LEU A 34 5.74 17.89 12.98
CA LEU A 34 5.53 18.73 11.81
C LEU A 34 6.25 20.08 11.95
N ASN A 35 6.61 20.70 10.82
CA ASN A 35 7.32 22.00 10.78
C ASN A 35 6.52 23.14 11.41
N LYS A 36 5.19 23.08 11.34
CA LYS A 36 4.27 24.06 11.94
C LYS A 36 3.08 23.35 12.58
N LYS A 37 2.51 23.98 13.60
CA LYS A 37 1.23 23.55 14.17
C LYS A 37 0.15 23.69 13.09
N GLN A 38 -0.59 22.61 12.85
CA GLN A 38 -1.72 22.62 11.92
C GLN A 38 -2.92 23.33 12.54
N LYS A 39 -3.59 24.13 11.74
CA LYS A 39 -4.91 24.68 12.05
C LYS A 39 -5.98 23.83 11.38
N LYS A 40 -7.22 24.01 11.81
CA LYS A 40 -8.37 23.42 11.13
C LYS A 40 -8.35 23.84 9.65
N ASP A 41 -8.66 22.92 8.76
CA ASP A 41 -8.74 23.10 7.31
C ASP A 41 -7.39 23.36 6.59
N ASP A 42 -6.26 23.29 7.31
CA ASP A 42 -4.94 23.34 6.69
C ASP A 42 -4.68 22.05 5.89
N ILE A 43 -4.34 22.19 4.61
CA ILE A 43 -3.88 21.08 3.78
C ILE A 43 -2.35 21.05 3.80
N ASN A 44 -1.80 19.92 4.20
CA ASN A 44 -0.35 19.70 4.23
C ASN A 44 0.00 18.38 3.56
N SER A 45 1.19 18.35 2.94
CA SER A 45 1.72 17.14 2.31
C SER A 45 3.00 16.72 3.01
N ILE A 46 3.13 15.43 3.24
CA ILE A 46 4.38 14.80 3.68
C ILE A 46 4.74 13.67 2.71
N LYS A 47 6.05 13.40 2.60
CA LYS A 47 6.58 12.24 1.88
C LYS A 47 7.26 11.34 2.90
N VAL A 48 6.86 10.08 2.93
CA VAL A 48 7.47 9.06 3.78
C VAL A 48 8.22 8.08 2.88
N PHE A 49 9.50 7.91 3.15
CA PHE A 49 10.34 6.92 2.50
C PHE A 49 10.55 5.77 3.46
N TYR A 50 10.37 4.57 2.99
CA TYR A 50 10.55 3.36 3.79
C TYR A 50 11.06 2.22 2.93
N GLU A 51 11.63 1.22 3.57
CA GLU A 51 12.21 0.06 2.91
C GLU A 51 12.16 -1.17 3.81
N GLY A 52 12.43 -2.32 3.23
CA GLY A 52 12.54 -3.61 3.90
C GLY A 52 11.64 -4.66 3.25
N ASN A 53 11.67 -5.86 3.80
CA ASN A 53 10.82 -6.96 3.37
C ASN A 53 9.59 -7.01 4.30
N PRO A 54 8.37 -6.89 3.77
CA PRO A 54 7.17 -7.02 4.59
C PRO A 54 7.08 -8.39 5.25
N LYS A 55 6.36 -8.46 6.37
CA LYS A 55 6.12 -9.71 7.07
C LYS A 55 5.44 -10.74 6.16
N VAL A 56 6.03 -11.91 6.06
CA VAL A 56 5.45 -13.04 5.32
C VAL A 56 4.47 -13.80 6.21
N ALA A 57 3.30 -14.15 5.68
CA ALA A 57 2.33 -14.98 6.35
C ALA A 57 2.85 -16.43 6.50
N VAL A 58 2.65 -17.04 7.67
CA VAL A 58 3.05 -18.44 7.93
C VAL A 58 1.96 -19.40 7.44
N ARG A 59 0.69 -19.03 7.64
CA ARG A 59 -0.48 -19.82 7.23
C ARG A 59 -1.48 -18.92 6.50
N PRO A 60 -1.18 -18.48 5.26
CA PRO A 60 -2.08 -17.61 4.52
C PRO A 60 -3.45 -18.27 4.30
N PRO A 61 -4.54 -17.49 4.31
CA PRO A 61 -4.65 -16.06 4.61
C PRO A 61 -4.90 -15.76 6.10
N TRP A 62 -4.81 -16.76 6.99
CA TRP A 62 -5.36 -16.73 8.35
C TRP A 62 -4.55 -15.92 9.35
N ASP A 63 -3.24 -15.87 9.21
CA ASP A 63 -2.33 -15.25 10.20
C ASP A 63 -1.87 -13.83 9.82
N GLY A 64 -2.34 -13.31 8.70
CA GLY A 64 -1.94 -11.99 8.19
C GLY A 64 -0.48 -11.92 7.74
N GLY A 65 -0.21 -11.01 6.82
CA GLY A 65 1.09 -10.84 6.19
C GLY A 65 1.03 -10.98 4.67
N LEU A 66 2.20 -10.97 4.02
CA LEU A 66 2.30 -11.23 2.60
C LEU A 66 2.41 -12.74 2.34
N THR A 67 1.57 -13.24 1.44
CA THR A 67 1.81 -14.50 0.76
C THR A 67 2.81 -14.23 -0.34
N TRP A 68 3.96 -14.90 -0.31
CA TRP A 68 4.96 -14.81 -1.37
C TRP A 68 5.35 -16.22 -1.79
N THR A 69 4.82 -16.65 -2.90
CA THR A 69 4.97 -18.02 -3.40
C THR A 69 5.14 -18.03 -4.91
N ARG A 70 5.09 -19.22 -5.51
CA ARG A 70 5.05 -19.43 -6.96
C ARG A 70 3.79 -20.19 -7.33
N ASP A 71 3.25 -19.87 -8.51
CA ASP A 71 2.14 -20.60 -9.10
C ASP A 71 2.62 -21.94 -9.72
N SER A 72 1.70 -22.68 -10.34
CA SER A 72 1.98 -23.95 -10.99
C SER A 72 2.96 -23.84 -12.17
N ASN A 73 3.13 -22.66 -12.76
CA ASN A 73 4.06 -22.36 -13.84
C ASN A 73 5.42 -21.85 -13.35
N GLY A 74 5.62 -21.78 -12.02
CA GLY A 74 6.83 -21.27 -11.39
C GLY A 74 6.94 -19.75 -11.37
N LYS A 75 5.89 -19.00 -11.76
CA LYS A 75 5.84 -17.55 -11.71
C LYS A 75 5.57 -17.06 -10.29
N HIS A 76 6.11 -15.90 -9.96
CA HIS A 76 5.85 -15.31 -8.64
C HIS A 76 4.38 -14.94 -8.45
N PHE A 77 3.88 -15.25 -7.27
CA PHE A 77 2.56 -14.87 -6.78
C PHE A 77 2.70 -14.17 -5.44
N VAL A 78 2.20 -12.93 -5.36
CA VAL A 78 2.21 -12.13 -4.14
C VAL A 78 0.81 -11.62 -3.86
N ALA A 79 0.36 -11.77 -2.62
CA ALA A 79 -0.89 -11.20 -2.12
C ALA A 79 -0.70 -10.78 -0.67
N ASN A 80 -1.46 -9.82 -0.19
CA ASN A 80 -1.43 -9.41 1.20
C ASN A 80 -2.74 -9.73 1.92
N SER A 81 -2.63 -10.03 3.20
CA SER A 81 -3.74 -10.22 4.13
C SER A 81 -3.49 -9.36 5.37
N ASN A 82 -4.28 -8.30 5.53
CA ASN A 82 -4.03 -7.28 6.55
C ASN A 82 -5.01 -7.33 7.72
N GLN A 83 -6.14 -8.03 7.56
CA GLN A 83 -7.18 -8.08 8.59
C GLN A 83 -6.62 -8.66 9.90
N GLY A 84 -6.86 -7.97 11.00
CA GLY A 84 -6.41 -8.35 12.33
C GLY A 84 -4.97 -7.99 12.66
N ILE A 85 -4.07 -7.89 11.66
CA ILE A 85 -2.66 -7.55 11.88
C ILE A 85 -2.35 -6.08 11.52
N GLY A 86 -3.21 -5.46 10.71
CA GLY A 86 -3.06 -4.08 10.26
C GLY A 86 -2.30 -3.93 8.94
N ALA A 87 -2.57 -2.86 8.22
CA ALA A 87 -1.95 -2.58 6.93
C ALA A 87 -0.51 -2.05 7.06
N SER A 88 -0.13 -1.58 8.24
CA SER A 88 1.23 -1.10 8.53
C SER A 88 2.31 -2.19 8.42
N ILE A 89 1.92 -3.44 8.19
CA ILE A 89 2.85 -4.53 7.86
C ILE A 89 3.52 -4.36 6.49
N TRP A 90 2.97 -3.56 5.58
CA TRP A 90 3.55 -3.40 4.25
C TRP A 90 3.61 -1.95 3.73
N TRP A 91 2.83 -1.01 4.29
CA TRP A 91 2.91 0.41 3.94
C TRP A 91 2.65 1.32 5.14
N PRO A 92 3.26 2.54 5.19
CA PRO A 92 3.08 3.48 6.30
C PRO A 92 1.69 4.10 6.27
N ASN A 93 0.91 3.88 7.31
CA ASN A 93 -0.42 4.45 7.48
C ASN A 93 -0.71 4.64 8.98
N LYS A 94 -1.87 5.15 9.34
CA LYS A 94 -2.34 5.08 10.71
C LYS A 94 -3.29 3.89 10.82
N ASP A 95 -2.85 2.85 11.51
CA ASP A 95 -3.55 1.57 11.64
C ASP A 95 -4.76 1.70 12.56
N HIS A 96 -5.78 2.40 12.10
CA HIS A 96 -7.02 2.61 12.83
C HIS A 96 -8.21 2.50 11.87
N MET A 97 -9.25 1.77 12.28
CA MET A 97 -10.39 1.45 11.42
C MET A 97 -11.20 2.67 10.95
N TYR A 98 -11.10 3.81 11.63
CA TYR A 98 -11.79 5.05 11.25
C TYR A 98 -10.91 6.04 10.48
N ASP A 99 -9.67 5.64 10.15
CA ASP A 99 -8.72 6.55 9.48
C ASP A 99 -8.67 6.23 7.99
N GLU A 100 -9.78 6.43 7.32
CA GLU A 100 -9.94 6.22 5.89
C GLU A 100 -9.59 7.49 5.12
N VAL A 101 -8.84 7.36 4.03
CA VAL A 101 -8.49 8.48 3.16
C VAL A 101 -9.58 8.71 2.11
N ASP A 102 -9.82 9.96 1.73
CA ASP A 102 -10.85 10.32 0.73
C ASP A 102 -10.59 9.67 -0.63
N SER A 103 -9.33 9.53 -1.00
CA SER A 103 -8.90 8.86 -2.23
C SER A 103 -7.47 8.38 -2.12
N MET A 104 -7.09 7.40 -2.96
CA MET A 104 -5.75 6.84 -2.96
C MET A 104 -5.29 6.51 -4.38
N LEU A 105 -4.06 6.89 -4.70
CA LEU A 105 -3.35 6.37 -5.86
C LEU A 105 -2.35 5.30 -5.40
N ILE A 106 -2.54 4.07 -5.89
CA ILE A 106 -1.67 2.93 -5.59
C ILE A 106 -0.86 2.65 -6.85
N SER A 107 0.46 2.86 -6.76
CA SER A 107 1.38 2.64 -7.87
C SER A 107 2.35 1.52 -7.52
N VAL A 108 2.33 0.43 -8.30
CA VAL A 108 3.12 -0.77 -8.02
C VAL A 108 3.96 -1.13 -9.24
N ASN A 109 5.28 -1.13 -9.06
CA ASN A 109 6.23 -1.55 -10.08
C ASN A 109 6.54 -3.03 -9.90
N VAL A 110 6.43 -3.80 -10.98
CA VAL A 110 6.63 -5.25 -11.00
C VAL A 110 7.48 -5.67 -12.21
N PRO A 111 8.12 -6.85 -12.20
CA PRO A 111 8.73 -7.43 -13.40
C PRO A 111 7.76 -7.47 -14.58
N LYS A 112 8.25 -7.27 -15.80
CA LYS A 112 7.44 -7.10 -17.02
C LYS A 112 6.51 -8.27 -17.35
N ASP A 113 6.85 -9.46 -16.89
CA ASP A 113 6.09 -10.69 -17.09
C ASP A 113 5.02 -10.96 -16.01
N LEU A 114 4.86 -10.02 -15.09
CA LEU A 114 3.84 -10.08 -14.04
C LEU A 114 2.83 -8.92 -14.18
N VAL A 115 1.66 -9.16 -13.66
CA VAL A 115 0.57 -8.18 -13.59
C VAL A 115 0.31 -7.84 -12.13
N ASN A 116 0.16 -6.55 -11.83
CA ASN A 116 -0.37 -6.12 -10.54
C ASN A 116 -1.86 -5.79 -10.66
N VAL A 117 -2.63 -6.27 -9.69
CA VAL A 117 -4.05 -5.93 -9.49
C VAL A 117 -4.21 -5.35 -8.08
N SER A 118 -4.86 -4.21 -7.97
CA SER A 118 -5.08 -3.52 -6.70
C SER A 118 -6.50 -2.95 -6.63
N ASN A 119 -6.79 -2.19 -5.58
CA ASN A 119 -8.11 -1.58 -5.37
C ASN A 119 -8.36 -0.43 -6.35
N GLY A 120 -9.65 -0.18 -6.61
CA GLY A 120 -10.10 0.92 -7.45
C GLY A 120 -10.08 0.60 -8.93
N ARG A 121 -9.80 1.61 -9.77
CA ARG A 121 -9.77 1.48 -11.22
C ARG A 121 -8.37 1.70 -11.76
N LEU A 122 -7.91 0.83 -12.65
CA LEU A 122 -6.64 1.01 -13.37
C LEU A 122 -6.71 2.29 -14.21
N ARG A 123 -5.77 3.20 -14.00
CA ARG A 123 -5.65 4.47 -14.71
C ARG A 123 -4.66 4.40 -15.87
N SER A 124 -3.48 3.85 -15.58
CA SER A 124 -2.43 3.67 -16.59
C SER A 124 -1.48 2.53 -16.20
N VAL A 125 -0.71 2.10 -17.19
CA VAL A 125 0.44 1.20 -17.02
C VAL A 125 1.61 1.82 -17.75
N ASP A 126 2.69 2.09 -17.02
CA ASP A 126 3.94 2.57 -17.59
C ASP A 126 4.85 1.39 -17.88
N ASP A 127 5.20 1.18 -19.14
CA ASP A 127 6.16 0.15 -19.56
C ASP A 127 7.58 0.75 -19.53
N LEU A 128 8.42 0.20 -18.65
CA LEU A 128 9.81 0.63 -18.47
C LEU A 128 10.82 -0.39 -19.05
N GLY A 129 10.37 -1.27 -19.95
CA GLY A 129 11.17 -2.30 -20.58
C GLY A 129 11.27 -3.58 -19.75
N GLU A 130 12.07 -3.61 -18.70
CA GLU A 130 12.21 -4.79 -17.83
C GLU A 130 11.17 -4.84 -16.69
N THR A 131 10.48 -3.73 -16.44
CA THR A 131 9.42 -3.61 -15.41
C THR A 131 8.22 -2.86 -15.96
N LYS A 132 7.09 -3.01 -15.26
CA LYS A 132 5.85 -2.23 -15.50
C LYS A 132 5.37 -1.63 -14.21
N THR A 133 4.89 -0.38 -14.26
CA THR A 133 4.24 0.27 -13.12
C THR A 133 2.74 0.38 -13.39
N TYR A 134 1.96 -0.25 -12.54
CA TYR A 134 0.49 -0.19 -12.59
C TYR A 134 -0.01 0.91 -11.65
N HIS A 135 -0.89 1.79 -12.13
CA HIS A 135 -1.46 2.91 -11.37
C HIS A 135 -2.96 2.69 -11.16
N TRP A 136 -3.32 2.36 -9.95
CA TRP A 136 -4.72 2.13 -9.53
C TRP A 136 -5.22 3.31 -8.72
N PHE A 137 -6.45 3.76 -8.97
CA PHE A 137 -7.03 4.89 -8.27
C PHE A 137 -8.34 4.49 -7.59
N VAL A 138 -8.37 4.69 -6.28
CA VAL A 138 -9.53 4.52 -5.41
C VAL A 138 -10.16 5.88 -5.18
N SER A 139 -11.42 6.05 -5.58
CA SER A 139 -12.14 7.33 -5.47
C SER A 139 -13.10 7.41 -4.28
N ASN A 140 -13.34 6.29 -3.62
CA ASN A 140 -14.18 6.21 -2.43
C ASN A 140 -13.33 5.79 -1.23
N PRO A 141 -13.61 6.29 -0.01
CA PRO A 141 -12.90 5.84 1.18
C PRO A 141 -12.97 4.32 1.35
N ILE A 142 -11.85 3.72 1.69
CA ILE A 142 -11.74 2.29 2.04
C ILE A 142 -10.89 2.17 3.31
N ASN A 143 -11.18 1.15 4.11
CA ASN A 143 -10.35 0.81 5.27
C ASN A 143 -8.91 0.51 4.86
N ASN A 144 -7.94 0.96 5.65
CA ASN A 144 -6.52 0.72 5.40
C ASN A 144 -6.20 -0.77 5.24
N TYR A 145 -6.80 -1.64 6.05
CA TYR A 145 -6.60 -3.09 5.95
C TYR A 145 -7.19 -3.70 4.67
N GLY A 146 -8.11 -3.00 3.98
CA GLY A 146 -8.66 -3.41 2.69
C GLY A 146 -7.78 -3.03 1.50
N VAL A 147 -6.71 -2.26 1.70
CA VAL A 147 -5.78 -1.89 0.63
C VAL A 147 -4.93 -3.09 0.26
N ASN A 148 -5.04 -3.52 -1.00
CA ASN A 148 -4.45 -4.74 -1.50
C ASN A 148 -3.45 -4.51 -2.62
N ILE A 149 -2.39 -5.34 -2.62
CA ILE A 149 -1.55 -5.59 -3.79
C ILE A 149 -1.62 -7.08 -4.11
N ASN A 150 -1.97 -7.41 -5.35
CA ASN A 150 -1.92 -8.77 -5.87
C ASN A 150 -1.03 -8.76 -7.10
N ILE A 151 -0.01 -9.61 -7.12
CA ILE A 151 0.96 -9.68 -8.20
C ILE A 151 1.06 -11.14 -8.63
N GLY A 152 0.95 -11.38 -9.94
CA GLY A 152 1.00 -12.74 -10.48
C GLY A 152 0.94 -12.74 -12.00
N ASP A 153 0.93 -13.93 -12.56
CA ASP A 153 0.75 -14.16 -14.00
C ASP A 153 -0.75 -14.17 -14.33
N TYR A 154 -1.39 -13.00 -14.17
CA TYR A 154 -2.83 -12.84 -14.35
C TYR A 154 -3.21 -12.62 -15.81
N VAL A 155 -4.32 -13.24 -16.22
CA VAL A 155 -4.99 -13.00 -17.50
C VAL A 155 -6.23 -12.15 -17.26
N LYS A 156 -6.42 -11.10 -18.05
CA LYS A 156 -7.60 -10.25 -18.01
C LYS A 156 -8.69 -10.85 -18.91
N PHE A 157 -9.88 -11.02 -18.37
CA PHE A 157 -11.10 -11.19 -19.15
C PHE A 157 -12.11 -10.08 -18.78
N SER A 158 -13.10 -9.83 -19.63
CA SER A 158 -14.14 -8.84 -19.39
C SER A 158 -15.46 -9.30 -20.00
N GLU A 159 -16.52 -9.00 -19.29
CA GLU A 159 -17.90 -9.23 -19.74
C GLU A 159 -18.67 -7.92 -19.66
N VAL A 160 -19.68 -7.76 -20.50
CA VAL A 160 -20.62 -6.65 -20.45
C VAL A 160 -21.93 -7.18 -19.90
N TYR A 161 -22.40 -6.58 -18.82
CA TYR A 161 -23.70 -6.85 -18.25
C TYR A 161 -24.63 -5.68 -18.55
N ASP A 162 -25.65 -5.91 -19.38
CA ASP A 162 -26.73 -4.96 -19.65
C ASP A 162 -27.85 -5.19 -18.63
N GLY A 163 -27.67 -4.63 -17.43
CA GLY A 163 -28.67 -4.65 -16.38
C GLY A 163 -29.53 -3.40 -16.39
N GLU A 164 -30.74 -3.50 -15.83
CA GLU A 164 -31.55 -2.32 -15.54
C GLU A 164 -30.84 -1.40 -14.57
N LYS A 165 -30.91 -0.06 -14.85
CA LYS A 165 -30.31 0.97 -14.01
C LYS A 165 -31.16 1.26 -12.78
#